data_11d1f100efe7dc42f64f1ddd65a75d60
#
_entry.id   11d1f100efe7dc42f64f1ddd65a75d60
#
_cell.length_a   1.000
_cell.length_b   1.000
_cell.length_c   1.000
_cell.angle_alpha   90.00
_cell.angle_beta   90.00
_cell.angle_gamma   90.00
#
_symmetry.space_group_name_H-M   'P 1'
#
loop_
_entity.id
_entity.type
_entity.pdbx_description
1 polymer ?
#
loop_
_entity_poly.entity_id
_entity_poly.type
_entity_poly.pdbx_seq_one_letter_code
_entity_poly.pdbx_strand_id
1 'polypeptide(L)'
;MAETDYHRFFAVHPAPVIVDEIQRVPKLASVIQTLVDAQRQERGRFILTGSHQPILRETVSQSLAGRSAFLKLLPLTFSELKAGGVSSVDLSQDALILRGGMPELATTAIEANVYYKNYLQTYLERDVRQIANIKNASAFNRFLVLLAGRVGQLLNLNSLAGEVGVSHTTLNEWLDVLEASFVVFRLHPYYANIGKRLVKTPKVYFTETGLAACLLGLKSVEQVSRDPLRGNLFENLVVSDILKHQLNGDCEGDLFFFRTSDGTEVDVVRQTAEGLQPIEIKASSTWSQSLANGLRNFLKLMPSAVRPTVVYGGRTYPGDGSSISASSYLDFR
;
A
#
# COMPACT_ATOMS: atom_id res chain seq x y z
N MET A 1 -34.15 12.43 2.15
CA MET A 1 -33.86 13.61 3.00
C MET A 1 -32.49 14.20 2.65
N ALA A 2 -31.42 13.45 2.68
CA ALA A 2 -30.08 13.95 2.30
C ALA A 2 -29.97 14.46 0.84
N GLU A 3 -30.83 14.05 -0.06
CA GLU A 3 -30.85 14.47 -1.47
C GLU A 3 -31.81 15.63 -1.75
N THR A 4 -32.75 15.90 -0.86
CA THR A 4 -33.86 16.87 -1.10
C THR A 4 -33.84 18.07 -0.18
N ASP A 5 -33.34 17.92 1.05
CA ASP A 5 -33.24 18.98 2.06
C ASP A 5 -32.02 18.75 2.96
N TYR A 6 -30.90 19.33 2.53
CA TYR A 6 -29.59 19.15 3.17
C TYR A 6 -29.54 19.81 4.57
N HIS A 7 -30.21 20.93 4.79
CA HIS A 7 -30.25 21.61 6.09
C HIS A 7 -31.08 20.82 7.10
N ARG A 8 -32.21 20.30 6.69
CA ARG A 8 -33.06 19.45 7.52
C ARG A 8 -32.35 18.14 7.89
N PHE A 9 -31.51 17.61 6.98
CA PHE A 9 -30.72 16.43 7.28
C PHE A 9 -29.86 16.60 8.53
N PHE A 10 -29.09 17.71 8.64
CA PHE A 10 -28.27 17.98 9.81
C PHE A 10 -29.06 18.52 11.02
N ALA A 11 -30.26 19.02 10.84
CA ALA A 11 -31.15 19.33 11.97
C ALA A 11 -31.69 18.06 12.66
N VAL A 12 -31.87 16.98 11.88
CA VAL A 12 -32.31 15.68 12.40
C VAL A 12 -31.11 14.84 12.89
N HIS A 13 -29.95 15.00 12.25
CA HIS A 13 -28.69 14.32 12.59
C HIS A 13 -27.62 15.33 12.99
N PRO A 14 -27.69 15.89 14.22
CA PRO A 14 -26.74 16.91 14.68
C PRO A 14 -25.33 16.32 14.86
N ALA A 15 -24.32 17.16 14.78
CA ALA A 15 -22.95 16.78 15.10
C ALA A 15 -22.80 16.40 16.60
N PRO A 16 -21.90 15.44 16.95
CA PRO A 16 -20.98 14.75 16.04
C PRO A 16 -21.66 13.69 15.18
N VAL A 17 -21.31 13.62 13.90
CA VAL A 17 -21.92 12.70 12.94
C VAL A 17 -20.90 12.11 11.96
N ILE A 18 -21.09 10.84 11.61
CA ILE A 18 -20.37 10.16 10.54
C ILE A 18 -21.26 10.14 9.31
N VAL A 19 -20.77 10.68 8.20
CA VAL A 19 -21.44 10.66 6.88
C VAL A 19 -20.66 9.73 5.97
N ASP A 20 -21.25 8.56 5.74
CA ASP A 20 -20.66 7.54 4.88
C ASP A 20 -20.96 7.80 3.40
N GLU A 21 -19.99 7.53 2.52
CA GLU A 21 -20.11 7.70 1.07
C GLU A 21 -20.55 9.11 0.66
N ILE A 22 -19.94 10.15 1.26
CA ILE A 22 -20.30 11.57 1.04
C ILE A 22 -20.30 11.97 -0.45
N GLN A 23 -19.48 11.32 -1.29
CA GLN A 23 -19.42 11.58 -2.73
C GLN A 23 -20.74 11.27 -3.46
N ARG A 24 -21.66 10.49 -2.86
CA ARG A 24 -23.01 10.23 -3.42
C ARG A 24 -23.91 11.46 -3.32
N VAL A 25 -23.65 12.36 -2.36
CA VAL A 25 -24.41 13.60 -2.17
C VAL A 25 -23.45 14.76 -1.92
N PRO A 26 -22.69 15.22 -2.95
CA PRO A 26 -21.63 16.23 -2.81
C PRO A 26 -22.10 17.55 -2.20
N LYS A 27 -23.36 17.92 -2.40
CA LYS A 27 -23.94 19.14 -1.84
C LYS A 27 -23.95 19.19 -0.30
N LEU A 28 -23.90 18.05 0.38
CA LEU A 28 -23.75 18.02 1.85
C LEU A 28 -22.44 18.67 2.30
N ALA A 29 -21.37 18.57 1.52
CA ALA A 29 -20.09 19.18 1.85
C ALA A 29 -20.18 20.72 2.02
N SER A 30 -20.99 21.39 1.20
CA SER A 30 -21.21 22.83 1.31
C SER A 30 -22.02 23.22 2.56
N VAL A 31 -22.97 22.38 2.98
CA VAL A 31 -23.71 22.62 4.24
C VAL A 31 -22.79 22.36 5.45
N ILE A 32 -21.96 21.30 5.41
CA ILE A 32 -20.96 21.02 6.43
C ILE A 32 -19.99 22.19 6.55
N GLN A 33 -19.56 22.79 5.44
CA GLN A 33 -18.73 23.99 5.43
C GLN A 33 -19.36 25.11 6.27
N THR A 34 -20.63 25.41 6.03
CA THR A 34 -21.36 26.45 6.75
C THR A 34 -21.44 26.14 8.27
N LEU A 35 -21.71 24.87 8.61
CA LEU A 35 -21.80 24.44 10.01
C LEU A 35 -20.44 24.46 10.72
N VAL A 36 -19.34 24.14 10.01
CA VAL A 36 -17.97 24.24 10.54
C VAL A 36 -17.55 25.70 10.70
N ASP A 37 -17.86 26.55 9.73
CA ASP A 37 -17.54 27.99 9.80
C ASP A 37 -18.26 28.72 10.94
N ALA A 38 -19.47 28.28 11.29
CA ALA A 38 -20.22 28.81 12.42
C ALA A 38 -19.59 28.46 13.79
N GLN A 39 -18.83 27.37 13.87
CA GLN A 39 -18.24 26.85 15.12
C GLN A 39 -16.80 26.36 14.91
N ARG A 40 -15.93 27.22 14.40
CA ARG A 40 -14.53 26.88 14.00
C ARG A 40 -13.65 26.32 15.13
N GLN A 41 -13.97 26.60 16.38
CA GLN A 41 -13.19 26.13 17.53
C GLN A 41 -13.48 24.64 17.85
N GLU A 42 -14.63 24.13 17.42
CA GLU A 42 -15.01 22.74 17.64
C GLU A 42 -14.50 21.85 16.51
N ARG A 43 -13.58 20.95 16.82
CA ARG A 43 -12.99 20.00 15.88
C ARG A 43 -13.63 18.61 16.02
N GLY A 44 -13.48 17.77 14.99
CA GLY A 44 -13.94 16.38 15.03
C GLY A 44 -15.46 16.20 15.00
N ARG A 45 -16.21 17.23 14.62
CA ARG A 45 -17.69 17.20 14.58
C ARG A 45 -18.23 16.35 13.44
N PHE A 46 -17.49 16.25 12.35
CA PHE A 46 -17.89 15.50 11.16
C PHE A 46 -16.78 14.55 10.77
N ILE A 47 -17.13 13.27 10.58
CA ILE A 47 -16.28 12.27 9.93
C ILE A 47 -16.94 11.95 8.61
N LEU A 48 -16.22 12.19 7.51
CA LEU A 48 -16.71 11.93 6.16
C LEU A 48 -15.94 10.75 5.59
N THR A 49 -16.65 9.73 5.12
CA THR A 49 -16.00 8.59 4.47
C THR A 49 -16.35 8.54 2.99
N GLY A 50 -15.54 7.82 2.21
CA GLY A 50 -15.81 7.56 0.81
C GLY A 50 -14.80 6.60 0.23
N SER A 51 -15.29 5.64 -0.53
CA SER A 51 -14.47 4.63 -1.22
C SER A 51 -13.81 5.17 -2.50
N HIS A 52 -14.32 6.27 -3.08
CA HIS A 52 -13.83 6.87 -4.31
C HIS A 52 -12.91 8.07 -4.03
N GLN A 53 -11.62 7.80 -3.80
CA GLN A 53 -10.64 8.80 -3.39
C GLN A 53 -10.56 10.05 -4.29
N PRO A 54 -10.50 9.96 -5.63
CA PRO A 54 -10.45 11.15 -6.48
C PRO A 54 -11.70 12.03 -6.33
N ILE A 55 -12.89 11.42 -6.37
CA ILE A 55 -14.16 12.13 -6.26
C ILE A 55 -14.34 12.72 -4.85
N LEU A 56 -13.96 11.94 -3.81
CA LEU A 56 -13.99 12.43 -2.44
C LEU A 56 -13.07 13.64 -2.25
N ARG A 57 -11.83 13.57 -2.76
CA ARG A 57 -10.88 14.69 -2.70
C ARG A 57 -11.42 15.92 -3.42
N GLU A 58 -11.97 15.77 -4.61
CA GLU A 58 -12.56 16.87 -5.35
C GLU A 58 -13.71 17.51 -4.57
N THR A 59 -14.66 16.70 -4.10
CA THR A 59 -15.83 17.16 -3.32
C THR A 59 -15.42 17.91 -2.05
N VAL A 60 -14.47 17.36 -1.30
CA VAL A 60 -14.02 17.93 -0.02
C VAL A 60 -13.10 19.14 -0.25
N SER A 61 -12.18 19.10 -1.22
CA SER A 61 -11.27 20.21 -1.48
C SER A 61 -11.96 21.45 -1.98
N GLN A 62 -13.04 21.33 -2.75
CA GLN A 62 -13.82 22.48 -3.21
C GLN A 62 -14.56 23.19 -2.06
N SER A 63 -15.10 22.44 -1.08
CA SER A 63 -15.94 23.01 -0.03
C SER A 63 -15.24 23.12 1.32
N LEU A 64 -14.34 22.20 1.66
CA LEU A 64 -13.75 22.07 3.00
C LEU A 64 -12.24 22.35 3.05
N ALA A 65 -11.68 23.04 2.05
CA ALA A 65 -10.27 23.43 2.04
C ALA A 65 -9.89 24.19 3.33
N GLY A 66 -8.83 23.74 4.00
CA GLY A 66 -8.37 24.32 5.26
C GLY A 66 -9.27 24.06 6.49
N ARG A 67 -10.30 23.21 6.34
CA ARG A 67 -11.27 22.84 7.39
C ARG A 67 -11.29 21.35 7.69
N SER A 68 -10.63 20.54 6.87
CA SER A 68 -10.61 19.08 6.99
C SER A 68 -9.19 18.54 6.96
N ALA A 69 -8.96 17.42 7.63
CA ALA A 69 -7.80 16.55 7.49
C ALA A 69 -8.21 15.31 6.69
N PHE A 70 -7.32 14.83 5.81
CA PHE A 70 -7.51 13.61 5.08
C PHE A 70 -6.73 12.48 5.73
N LEU A 71 -7.41 11.40 6.07
CA LEU A 71 -6.80 10.18 6.58
C LEU A 71 -6.98 9.08 5.54
N LYS A 72 -5.92 8.33 5.29
CA LYS A 72 -5.95 7.15 4.42
C LYS A 72 -6.04 5.91 5.30
N LEU A 73 -7.12 5.14 5.15
CA LEU A 73 -7.31 3.89 5.87
C LEU A 73 -6.97 2.73 4.95
N LEU A 74 -5.82 2.08 5.19
CA LEU A 74 -5.37 0.90 4.50
C LEU A 74 -5.70 -0.37 5.29
N PRO A 75 -5.53 -1.58 4.70
CA PRO A 75 -5.63 -2.83 5.45
C PRO A 75 -4.70 -2.87 6.66
N LEU A 76 -5.00 -3.74 7.62
CA LEU A 76 -4.31 -3.83 8.92
C LEU A 76 -2.80 -4.07 8.75
N THR A 77 -2.01 -3.42 9.60
CA THR A 77 -0.59 -3.68 9.79
C THR A 77 -0.37 -4.96 10.61
N PHE A 78 0.86 -5.50 10.63
CA PHE A 78 1.20 -6.63 11.48
C PHE A 78 0.99 -6.31 12.96
N SER A 79 1.28 -5.08 13.38
CA SER A 79 1.07 -4.66 14.76
C SER A 79 -0.41 -4.61 15.15
N GLU A 80 -1.28 -4.19 14.25
CA GLU A 80 -2.73 -4.20 14.45
C GLU A 80 -3.29 -5.62 14.46
N LEU A 81 -2.83 -6.50 13.56
CA LEU A 81 -3.18 -7.92 13.58
C LEU A 81 -2.79 -8.61 14.90
N LYS A 82 -1.59 -8.31 15.42
CA LYS A 82 -1.14 -8.81 16.74
C LYS A 82 -2.00 -8.24 17.89
N ALA A 83 -2.29 -6.94 17.87
CA ALA A 83 -3.03 -6.24 18.92
C ALA A 83 -4.52 -6.59 18.94
N GLY A 84 -5.09 -6.96 17.80
CA GLY A 84 -6.51 -7.31 17.66
C GLY A 84 -6.95 -8.54 18.45
N GLY A 85 -6.04 -9.23 19.13
CA GLY A 85 -6.34 -10.33 20.05
C GLY A 85 -6.97 -11.57 19.38
N VAL A 86 -6.95 -11.63 18.05
CA VAL A 86 -7.48 -12.77 17.30
C VAL A 86 -6.46 -13.88 17.37
N SER A 87 -6.53 -14.71 18.41
CA SER A 87 -5.60 -15.82 18.70
C SER A 87 -5.49 -16.86 17.57
N SER A 88 -6.29 -16.75 16.52
CA SER A 88 -6.36 -17.67 15.39
C SER A 88 -5.64 -17.20 14.13
N VAL A 89 -5.08 -15.98 14.10
CA VAL A 89 -4.37 -15.48 12.92
C VAL A 89 -2.98 -16.11 12.86
N ASP A 90 -2.75 -16.94 11.84
CA ASP A 90 -1.41 -17.43 11.55
C ASP A 90 -0.56 -16.27 10.99
N LEU A 91 0.44 -15.87 11.78
CA LEU A 91 1.36 -14.79 11.44
C LEU A 91 2.63 -15.31 10.73
N SER A 92 2.65 -16.56 10.25
CA SER A 92 3.74 -17.03 9.40
C SER A 92 3.80 -16.27 8.08
N GLN A 93 4.97 -16.16 7.48
CA GLN A 93 5.18 -15.41 6.22
C GLN A 93 4.19 -15.82 5.14
N ASP A 94 4.11 -17.11 4.87
CA ASP A 94 3.33 -17.64 3.75
C ASP A 94 1.82 -17.55 4.00
N ALA A 95 1.39 -17.63 5.26
CA ALA A 95 0.01 -17.37 5.64
C ALA A 95 -0.37 -15.89 5.48
N LEU A 96 0.50 -14.97 5.90
CA LEU A 96 0.28 -13.52 5.71
C LEU A 96 0.33 -13.12 4.24
N ILE A 97 1.21 -13.73 3.42
CA ILE A 97 1.22 -13.52 1.97
C ILE A 97 -0.13 -13.91 1.37
N LEU A 98 -0.70 -15.04 1.81
CA LEU A 98 -1.96 -15.56 1.28
C LEU A 98 -3.19 -14.77 1.78
N ARG A 99 -3.22 -14.46 3.08
CA ARG A 99 -4.39 -13.83 3.73
C ARG A 99 -4.36 -12.30 3.68
N GLY A 100 -3.18 -11.69 3.78
CA GLY A 100 -3.02 -10.24 3.90
C GLY A 100 -3.56 -9.68 5.21
N GLY A 101 -3.87 -8.37 5.19
CA GLY A 101 -4.33 -7.59 6.34
C GLY A 101 -5.77 -7.08 6.26
N MET A 102 -6.63 -7.66 5.39
CA MET A 102 -8.04 -7.24 5.35
C MET A 102 -8.75 -7.56 6.66
N PRO A 103 -9.47 -6.59 7.28
CA PRO A 103 -10.10 -6.78 8.60
C PRO A 103 -11.06 -7.96 8.66
N GLU A 104 -11.84 -8.17 7.61
CA GLU A 104 -12.78 -9.30 7.54
C GLU A 104 -12.06 -10.65 7.58
N LEU A 105 -10.93 -10.77 6.88
CA LEU A 105 -10.11 -11.98 6.94
C LEU A 105 -9.45 -12.19 8.31
N ALA A 106 -9.13 -11.11 9.02
CA ALA A 106 -8.58 -11.21 10.38
C ALA A 106 -9.61 -11.70 11.40
N THR A 107 -10.91 -11.38 11.20
CA THR A 107 -11.96 -11.61 12.19
C THR A 107 -12.92 -12.76 11.88
N THR A 108 -12.82 -13.34 10.66
CA THR A 108 -13.70 -14.42 10.21
C THR A 108 -12.91 -15.63 9.72
N ALA A 109 -13.60 -16.77 9.56
CA ALA A 109 -13.03 -17.99 8.99
C ALA A 109 -13.17 -18.06 7.46
N ILE A 110 -13.44 -16.92 6.78
CA ILE A 110 -13.57 -16.91 5.32
C ILE A 110 -12.21 -17.26 4.69
N GLU A 111 -12.24 -18.15 3.70
CA GLU A 111 -11.07 -18.49 2.90
C GLU A 111 -10.59 -17.29 2.09
N ALA A 112 -9.30 -16.97 2.18
CA ALA A 112 -8.69 -15.80 1.54
C ALA A 112 -8.98 -15.76 0.02
N ASN A 113 -8.87 -16.90 -0.66
CA ASN A 113 -9.14 -16.99 -2.10
C ASN A 113 -10.62 -16.69 -2.47
N VAL A 114 -11.58 -17.08 -1.61
CA VAL A 114 -12.99 -16.74 -1.79
C VAL A 114 -13.20 -15.24 -1.60
N TYR A 115 -12.64 -14.68 -0.53
CA TYR A 115 -12.71 -13.25 -0.25
C TYR A 115 -12.15 -12.40 -1.40
N TYR A 116 -10.91 -12.66 -1.84
CA TYR A 116 -10.28 -11.84 -2.90
C TYR A 116 -10.91 -12.03 -4.26
N LYS A 117 -11.47 -13.19 -4.58
CA LYS A 117 -12.28 -13.36 -5.81
C LYS A 117 -13.53 -12.47 -5.77
N ASN A 118 -14.25 -12.42 -4.65
CA ASN A 118 -15.40 -11.54 -4.49
C ASN A 118 -14.97 -10.07 -4.55
N TYR A 119 -13.85 -9.70 -3.90
CA TYR A 119 -13.28 -8.35 -3.95
C TYR A 119 -12.93 -7.93 -5.39
N LEU A 120 -12.32 -8.82 -6.17
CA LEU A 120 -12.04 -8.58 -7.60
C LEU A 120 -13.33 -8.30 -8.37
N GLN A 121 -14.35 -9.13 -8.21
CA GLN A 121 -15.61 -9.01 -8.97
C GLN A 121 -16.43 -7.79 -8.54
N THR A 122 -16.49 -7.48 -7.27
CA THR A 122 -17.35 -6.41 -6.73
C THR A 122 -16.66 -5.05 -6.78
N TYR A 123 -15.44 -4.94 -6.31
CA TYR A 123 -14.74 -3.65 -6.21
C TYR A 123 -13.93 -3.33 -7.47
N LEU A 124 -13.06 -4.22 -7.93
CA LEU A 124 -12.19 -3.91 -9.07
C LEU A 124 -12.93 -3.94 -10.40
N GLU A 125 -13.71 -4.98 -10.67
CA GLU A 125 -14.41 -5.10 -11.95
C GLU A 125 -15.63 -4.20 -12.06
N ARG A 126 -16.24 -3.82 -10.98
CA ARG A 126 -17.41 -2.93 -10.99
C ARG A 126 -17.02 -1.48 -10.73
N ASP A 127 -16.45 -1.19 -9.56
CA ASP A 127 -16.27 0.20 -9.11
C ASP A 127 -15.04 0.86 -9.76
N VAL A 128 -13.87 0.22 -9.69
CA VAL A 128 -12.62 0.75 -10.28
C VAL A 128 -12.74 0.87 -11.80
N ARG A 129 -13.33 -0.14 -12.45
CA ARG A 129 -13.59 -0.10 -13.91
C ARG A 129 -14.51 1.05 -14.33
N GLN A 130 -15.56 1.34 -13.55
CA GLN A 130 -16.46 2.46 -13.85
C GLN A 130 -15.75 3.80 -13.74
N ILE A 131 -14.92 4.00 -12.71
CA ILE A 131 -14.14 5.23 -12.53
C ILE A 131 -13.21 5.48 -13.72
N ALA A 132 -12.52 4.45 -14.16
CA ALA A 132 -11.58 4.52 -15.28
C ALA A 132 -12.25 4.43 -16.67
N ASN A 133 -13.57 4.32 -16.74
CA ASN A 133 -14.32 4.09 -17.99
C ASN A 133 -13.75 2.95 -18.84
N ILE A 134 -13.32 1.86 -18.19
CA ILE A 134 -12.65 0.72 -18.83
C ILE A 134 -13.67 -0.14 -19.60
N LYS A 135 -13.65 -0.05 -20.92
CA LYS A 135 -14.56 -0.79 -21.79
C LYS A 135 -14.16 -2.25 -21.94
N ASN A 136 -12.86 -2.55 -22.00
CA ASN A 136 -12.33 -3.90 -22.20
C ASN A 136 -11.99 -4.60 -20.87
N ALA A 137 -12.98 -5.28 -20.28
CA ALA A 137 -12.82 -6.02 -19.01
C ALA A 137 -11.77 -7.12 -19.09
N SER A 138 -11.74 -7.86 -20.21
CA SER A 138 -10.80 -8.98 -20.38
C SER A 138 -9.35 -8.50 -20.40
N ALA A 139 -9.06 -7.40 -21.10
CA ALA A 139 -7.74 -6.79 -21.12
C ALA A 139 -7.36 -6.25 -19.72
N PHE A 140 -8.31 -5.64 -19.00
CA PHE A 140 -8.05 -5.14 -17.64
C PHE A 140 -7.74 -6.29 -16.66
N ASN A 141 -8.48 -7.39 -16.70
CA ASN A 141 -8.19 -8.56 -15.87
C ASN A 141 -6.83 -9.18 -16.21
N ARG A 142 -6.49 -9.26 -17.50
CA ARG A 142 -5.15 -9.69 -17.94
C ARG A 142 -4.06 -8.76 -17.39
N PHE A 143 -4.30 -7.44 -17.41
CA PHE A 143 -3.39 -6.46 -16.84
C PHE A 143 -3.16 -6.69 -15.35
N LEU A 144 -4.22 -6.92 -14.55
CA LEU A 144 -4.09 -7.19 -13.12
C LEU A 144 -3.24 -8.43 -12.83
N VAL A 145 -3.46 -9.51 -13.56
CA VAL A 145 -2.68 -10.77 -13.42
C VAL A 145 -1.21 -10.55 -13.77
N LEU A 146 -0.95 -9.88 -14.90
CA LEU A 146 0.41 -9.59 -15.36
C LEU A 146 1.12 -8.60 -14.42
N LEU A 147 0.39 -7.68 -13.83
CA LEU A 147 0.92 -6.73 -12.83
C LEU A 147 1.31 -7.48 -11.54
N ALA A 148 0.48 -8.44 -11.09
CA ALA A 148 0.80 -9.28 -9.93
C ALA A 148 2.08 -10.12 -10.16
N GLY A 149 2.29 -10.60 -11.39
CA GLY A 149 3.54 -11.29 -11.77
C GLY A 149 4.79 -10.40 -11.77
N ARG A 150 4.62 -9.08 -11.63
CA ARG A 150 5.71 -8.09 -11.59
C ARG A 150 5.86 -7.39 -10.26
N VAL A 151 5.22 -7.91 -9.23
CA VAL A 151 5.30 -7.35 -7.87
C VAL A 151 6.76 -7.27 -7.40
N GLY A 152 7.15 -6.12 -6.83
CA GLY A 152 8.53 -5.86 -6.37
C GLY A 152 9.54 -5.67 -7.50
N GLN A 153 9.13 -5.59 -8.76
CA GLN A 153 10.00 -5.43 -9.92
C GLN A 153 9.87 -4.05 -10.56
N LEU A 154 10.90 -3.67 -11.31
CA LEU A 154 10.88 -2.44 -12.12
C LEU A 154 9.77 -2.54 -13.17
N LEU A 155 8.90 -1.52 -13.22
CA LEU A 155 7.72 -1.52 -14.04
C LEU A 155 8.00 -1.05 -15.47
N ASN A 156 8.17 -1.98 -16.40
CA ASN A 156 8.26 -1.67 -17.83
C ASN A 156 6.86 -1.62 -18.46
N LEU A 157 6.28 -0.41 -18.48
CA LEU A 157 4.94 -0.20 -19.02
C LEU A 157 4.83 -0.51 -20.53
N ASN A 158 5.89 -0.31 -21.32
CA ASN A 158 5.85 -0.62 -22.76
C ASN A 158 5.73 -2.13 -23.00
N SER A 159 6.53 -2.95 -22.30
CA SER A 159 6.43 -4.40 -22.38
C SER A 159 5.06 -4.89 -21.95
N LEU A 160 4.60 -4.38 -20.80
CA LEU A 160 3.31 -4.77 -20.23
C LEU A 160 2.13 -4.39 -21.13
N ALA A 161 2.16 -3.21 -21.77
CA ALA A 161 1.14 -2.78 -22.72
C ALA A 161 1.05 -3.71 -23.93
N GLY A 162 2.19 -4.14 -24.47
CA GLY A 162 2.25 -5.11 -25.56
C GLY A 162 1.64 -6.47 -25.16
N GLU A 163 1.93 -6.97 -23.97
CA GLU A 163 1.40 -8.24 -23.46
C GLU A 163 -0.12 -8.18 -23.18
N VAL A 164 -0.60 -7.04 -22.70
CA VAL A 164 -2.05 -6.81 -22.44
C VAL A 164 -2.80 -6.59 -23.75
N GLY A 165 -2.15 -6.05 -24.78
CA GLY A 165 -2.77 -5.71 -26.07
C GLY A 165 -3.48 -4.35 -26.04
N VAL A 166 -2.93 -3.36 -25.29
CA VAL A 166 -3.44 -1.98 -25.22
C VAL A 166 -2.31 -0.97 -25.43
N SER A 167 -2.67 0.31 -25.61
CA SER A 167 -1.65 1.37 -25.68
C SER A 167 -0.97 1.61 -24.35
N HIS A 168 0.28 2.10 -24.38
CA HIS A 168 1.01 2.54 -23.19
C HIS A 168 0.21 3.58 -22.38
N THR A 169 -0.42 4.54 -23.07
CA THR A 169 -1.24 5.58 -22.43
C THR A 169 -2.40 4.97 -21.65
N THR A 170 -3.16 4.07 -22.29
CA THR A 170 -4.29 3.37 -21.65
C THR A 170 -3.84 2.60 -20.41
N LEU A 171 -2.69 1.89 -20.52
CA LEU A 171 -2.19 1.10 -19.40
C LEU A 171 -1.72 1.97 -18.25
N ASN A 172 -1.10 3.13 -18.55
CA ASN A 172 -0.72 4.09 -17.51
C ASN A 172 -1.96 4.68 -16.82
N GLU A 173 -3.02 5.04 -17.57
CA GLU A 173 -4.29 5.50 -16.99
C GLU A 173 -4.91 4.46 -16.06
N TRP A 174 -4.88 3.17 -16.44
CA TRP A 174 -5.37 2.10 -15.59
C TRP A 174 -4.53 1.96 -14.31
N LEU A 175 -3.21 2.07 -14.42
CA LEU A 175 -2.31 2.03 -13.27
C LEU A 175 -2.57 3.21 -12.32
N ASP A 176 -2.75 4.43 -12.87
CA ASP A 176 -3.03 5.63 -12.08
C ASP A 176 -4.36 5.49 -11.31
N VAL A 177 -5.37 4.87 -11.92
CA VAL A 177 -6.64 4.59 -11.22
C VAL A 177 -6.47 3.54 -10.13
N LEU A 178 -5.72 2.45 -10.38
CA LEU A 178 -5.42 1.44 -9.35
C LEU A 178 -4.65 2.06 -8.18
N GLU A 179 -3.73 2.97 -8.44
CA GLU A 179 -2.98 3.69 -7.40
C GLU A 179 -3.87 4.66 -6.63
N ALA A 180 -4.69 5.44 -7.33
CA ALA A 180 -5.67 6.34 -6.71
C ALA A 180 -6.73 5.60 -5.88
N SER A 181 -7.00 4.33 -6.19
CA SER A 181 -7.91 3.44 -5.45
C SER A 181 -7.21 2.60 -4.37
N PHE A 182 -5.94 2.87 -4.09
CA PHE A 182 -5.11 2.13 -3.13
C PHE A 182 -5.05 0.61 -3.36
N VAL A 183 -5.19 0.15 -4.60
CA VAL A 183 -5.00 -1.25 -4.97
C VAL A 183 -3.52 -1.57 -5.09
N VAL A 184 -2.78 -0.65 -5.72
CA VAL A 184 -1.33 -0.71 -5.89
C VAL A 184 -0.69 0.62 -5.51
N PHE A 185 0.63 0.62 -5.38
CA PHE A 185 1.43 1.83 -5.27
C PHE A 185 2.75 1.67 -6.01
N ARG A 186 3.30 2.79 -6.47
CA ARG A 186 4.63 2.84 -7.10
C ARG A 186 5.64 3.30 -6.06
N LEU A 187 6.66 2.49 -5.81
CA LEU A 187 7.82 2.90 -5.05
C LEU A 187 8.84 3.53 -6.02
N HIS A 188 9.12 4.80 -5.83
CA HIS A 188 10.04 5.54 -6.68
C HIS A 188 11.50 5.33 -6.26
N PRO A 189 12.45 5.43 -7.19
CA PRO A 189 13.86 5.35 -6.84
C PRO A 189 14.31 6.60 -6.09
N TYR A 190 15.20 6.42 -5.12
CA TYR A 190 15.88 7.52 -4.45
C TYR A 190 16.91 8.14 -5.38
N TYR A 191 16.82 9.44 -5.61
CA TYR A 191 17.76 10.19 -6.44
C TYR A 191 18.83 10.83 -5.57
N ALA A 192 20.06 10.32 -5.67
CA ALA A 192 21.22 10.92 -5.04
C ALA A 192 22.25 11.31 -6.09
N ASN A 193 22.93 12.43 -5.90
CA ASN A 193 24.05 12.84 -6.75
C ASN A 193 25.34 12.17 -6.29
N ILE A 194 25.47 10.86 -6.56
CA ILE A 194 26.60 10.02 -6.11
C ILE A 194 27.58 9.69 -7.25
N GLY A 195 27.52 10.42 -8.38
CA GLY A 195 28.38 10.17 -9.54
C GLY A 195 28.06 8.89 -10.31
N LYS A 196 27.02 8.12 -9.93
CA LYS A 196 26.56 6.92 -10.61
C LYS A 196 25.20 7.14 -11.28
N ARG A 197 24.98 6.46 -12.41
CA ARG A 197 23.69 6.47 -13.09
C ARG A 197 22.68 5.64 -12.29
N LEU A 198 21.59 6.26 -11.86
CA LEU A 198 20.49 5.62 -11.14
C LEU A 198 19.38 5.18 -12.09
N VAL A 199 18.68 4.12 -11.72
CA VAL A 199 17.46 3.67 -12.39
C VAL A 199 16.35 4.70 -12.13
N LYS A 200 15.56 5.02 -13.16
CA LYS A 200 14.46 5.99 -13.06
C LYS A 200 13.07 5.34 -12.98
N THR A 201 12.97 4.08 -13.39
CA THR A 201 11.72 3.34 -13.44
C THR A 201 11.29 2.94 -12.03
N PRO A 202 10.04 3.18 -11.60
CA PRO A 202 9.56 2.76 -10.29
C PRO A 202 9.38 1.23 -10.21
N LYS A 203 9.39 0.71 -8.99
CA LYS A 203 8.87 -0.64 -8.66
C LYS A 203 7.36 -0.55 -8.38
N VAL A 204 6.62 -1.65 -8.61
CA VAL A 204 5.20 -1.73 -8.31
C VAL A 204 4.94 -2.73 -7.18
N TYR A 205 4.05 -2.36 -6.28
CA TYR A 205 3.60 -3.18 -5.16
C TYR A 205 2.09 -3.14 -5.03
N PHE A 206 1.50 -4.22 -4.52
CA PHE A 206 0.11 -4.25 -4.10
C PHE A 206 0.00 -3.79 -2.65
N THR A 207 -0.97 -2.94 -2.36
CA THR A 207 -1.27 -2.51 -0.99
C THR A 207 -1.68 -3.70 -0.12
N GLU A 208 -2.30 -4.71 -0.76
CA GLU A 208 -2.75 -5.93 -0.14
C GLU A 208 -2.14 -7.15 -0.82
N THR A 209 -1.24 -7.85 -0.11
CA THR A 209 -0.47 -8.97 -0.69
C THR A 209 -1.35 -10.16 -1.02
N GLY A 210 -2.41 -10.42 -0.24
CA GLY A 210 -3.34 -11.51 -0.51
C GLY A 210 -4.10 -11.35 -1.83
N LEU A 211 -4.33 -10.11 -2.26
CA LEU A 211 -4.88 -9.82 -3.58
C LEU A 211 -3.90 -10.23 -4.69
N ALA A 212 -2.61 -9.89 -4.56
CA ALA A 212 -1.58 -10.32 -5.50
C ALA A 212 -1.47 -11.84 -5.56
N ALA A 213 -1.47 -12.52 -4.41
CA ALA A 213 -1.46 -13.98 -4.32
C ALA A 213 -2.69 -14.61 -5.01
N CYS A 214 -3.88 -14.04 -4.83
CA CYS A 214 -5.11 -14.49 -5.50
C CYS A 214 -5.03 -14.32 -7.02
N LEU A 215 -4.52 -13.19 -7.52
CA LEU A 215 -4.32 -12.93 -8.95
C LEU A 215 -3.31 -13.91 -9.59
N LEU A 216 -2.30 -14.35 -8.84
CA LEU A 216 -1.34 -15.38 -9.23
C LEU A 216 -1.91 -16.80 -9.14
N GLY A 217 -3.14 -16.97 -8.65
CA GLY A 217 -3.79 -18.27 -8.51
C GLY A 217 -3.34 -19.09 -7.30
N LEU A 218 -2.64 -18.49 -6.34
CA LEU A 218 -2.20 -19.14 -5.10
C LEU A 218 -3.40 -19.34 -4.16
N LYS A 219 -3.60 -20.57 -3.68
CA LYS A 219 -4.78 -20.96 -2.90
C LYS A 219 -4.42 -21.56 -1.54
N SER A 220 -3.18 -21.92 -1.32
CA SER A 220 -2.73 -22.51 -0.05
C SER A 220 -1.33 -22.01 0.33
N VAL A 221 -1.01 -22.16 1.61
CA VAL A 221 0.31 -21.82 2.17
C VAL A 221 1.41 -22.64 1.49
N GLU A 222 1.15 -23.92 1.18
CA GLU A 222 2.10 -24.81 0.47
C GLU A 222 2.37 -24.34 -0.97
N GLN A 223 1.38 -23.77 -1.64
CA GLN A 223 1.60 -23.18 -2.97
C GLN A 223 2.46 -21.92 -2.87
N VAL A 224 2.18 -21.04 -1.90
CA VAL A 224 3.00 -19.85 -1.64
C VAL A 224 4.45 -20.23 -1.36
N SER A 225 4.67 -21.22 -0.48
CA SER A 225 6.03 -21.63 -0.06
C SER A 225 6.92 -22.13 -1.22
N ARG A 226 6.31 -22.64 -2.29
CA ARG A 226 7.00 -23.21 -3.46
C ARG A 226 6.98 -22.28 -4.69
N ASP A 227 6.28 -21.14 -4.60
CA ASP A 227 6.13 -20.23 -5.73
C ASP A 227 7.45 -19.49 -6.02
N PRO A 228 7.88 -19.39 -7.27
CA PRO A 228 9.08 -18.64 -7.66
C PRO A 228 9.03 -17.16 -7.23
N LEU A 229 7.85 -16.56 -7.13
CA LEU A 229 7.64 -15.18 -6.72
C LEU A 229 7.52 -15.01 -5.19
N ARG A 230 7.69 -16.08 -4.39
CA ARG A 230 7.60 -16.02 -2.93
C ARG A 230 8.47 -14.90 -2.34
N GLY A 231 9.68 -14.72 -2.84
CA GLY A 231 10.58 -13.65 -2.40
C GLY A 231 9.99 -12.26 -2.68
N ASN A 232 9.48 -12.04 -3.88
CA ASN A 232 8.84 -10.77 -4.27
C ASN A 232 7.54 -10.51 -3.50
N LEU A 233 6.72 -11.54 -3.25
CA LEU A 233 5.51 -11.44 -2.44
C LEU A 233 5.85 -11.10 -0.97
N PHE A 234 6.92 -11.68 -0.44
CA PHE A 234 7.39 -11.33 0.91
C PHE A 234 7.94 -9.90 0.96
N GLU A 235 8.69 -9.46 -0.06
CA GLU A 235 9.10 -8.06 -0.20
C GLU A 235 7.87 -7.14 -0.23
N ASN A 236 6.87 -7.45 -1.05
CA ASN A 236 5.61 -6.70 -1.10
C ASN A 236 4.91 -6.65 0.26
N LEU A 237 4.84 -7.77 0.97
CA LEU A 237 4.23 -7.87 2.29
C LEU A 237 4.88 -6.90 3.28
N VAL A 238 6.21 -6.86 3.33
CA VAL A 238 6.96 -5.97 4.23
C VAL A 238 6.90 -4.51 3.78
N VAL A 239 7.08 -4.22 2.48
CA VAL A 239 7.03 -2.84 1.96
C VAL A 239 5.65 -2.23 2.16
N SER A 240 4.58 -3.00 1.95
CA SER A 240 3.21 -2.53 2.20
C SER A 240 2.95 -2.26 3.69
N ASP A 241 3.51 -3.07 4.60
CA ASP A 241 3.40 -2.84 6.06
C ASP A 241 4.13 -1.56 6.47
N ILE A 242 5.34 -1.32 5.95
CA ILE A 242 6.09 -0.07 6.18
C ILE A 242 5.27 1.14 5.70
N LEU A 243 4.68 1.06 4.50
CA LEU A 243 3.83 2.13 3.96
C LEU A 243 2.61 2.39 4.86
N LYS A 244 1.92 1.34 5.31
CA LYS A 244 0.77 1.43 6.21
C LYS A 244 1.15 2.14 7.52
N HIS A 245 2.29 1.76 8.11
CA HIS A 245 2.81 2.42 9.33
C HIS A 245 3.10 3.90 9.12
N GLN A 246 3.67 4.29 7.98
CA GLN A 246 3.92 5.70 7.66
C GLN A 246 2.61 6.49 7.52
N LEU A 247 1.64 5.96 6.78
CA LEU A 247 0.35 6.63 6.58
C LEU A 247 -0.45 6.74 7.89
N ASN A 248 -0.37 5.75 8.77
CA ASN A 248 -0.95 5.80 10.10
C ASN A 248 -0.28 6.86 11.00
N GLY A 249 0.99 7.19 10.74
CA GLY A 249 1.75 8.23 11.41
C GLY A 249 1.72 9.61 10.73
N ASP A 250 0.86 9.80 9.72
CA ASP A 250 0.75 11.03 8.90
C ASP A 250 2.08 11.45 8.23
N CYS A 251 2.88 10.46 7.84
CA CYS A 251 4.15 10.63 7.12
C CYS A 251 3.99 10.14 5.68
N GLU A 252 3.86 11.06 4.71
CA GLU A 252 3.77 10.69 3.29
C GLU A 252 5.07 11.03 2.55
N GLY A 253 5.43 10.19 1.57
CA GLY A 253 6.47 10.52 0.59
C GLY A 253 7.91 10.17 0.98
N ASP A 254 8.12 9.50 2.12
CA ASP A 254 9.46 9.25 2.67
C ASP A 254 10.04 7.85 2.33
N LEU A 255 9.36 7.10 1.44
CA LEU A 255 9.80 5.78 0.99
C LEU A 255 10.28 5.79 -0.46
N PHE A 256 11.45 5.19 -0.66
CA PHE A 256 12.10 5.02 -1.94
C PHE A 256 12.73 3.63 -2.00
N PHE A 257 13.14 3.19 -3.19
CA PHE A 257 14.15 2.13 -3.33
C PHE A 257 15.44 2.74 -3.88
N PHE A 258 16.54 2.02 -3.79
CA PHE A 258 17.79 2.45 -4.38
C PHE A 258 18.28 1.40 -5.36
N ARG A 259 18.62 1.82 -6.59
CA ARG A 259 19.26 0.95 -7.58
C ARG A 259 20.14 1.72 -8.52
N THR A 260 21.39 1.26 -8.65
CA THR A 260 22.35 1.76 -9.62
C THR A 260 22.31 0.92 -10.90
N SER A 261 22.81 1.48 -12.00
CA SER A 261 22.88 0.76 -13.28
C SER A 261 23.85 -0.43 -13.26
N ASP A 262 24.78 -0.48 -12.32
CA ASP A 262 25.75 -1.57 -12.13
C ASP A 262 25.23 -2.67 -11.14
N GLY A 263 23.97 -2.57 -10.70
CA GLY A 263 23.29 -3.63 -9.98
C GLY A 263 23.33 -3.54 -8.46
N THR A 264 23.91 -2.49 -7.86
CA THR A 264 23.75 -2.26 -6.41
C THR A 264 22.31 -1.86 -6.13
N GLU A 265 21.62 -2.63 -5.29
CA GLU A 265 20.21 -2.42 -4.95
C GLU A 265 19.98 -2.49 -3.45
N VAL A 266 19.03 -1.69 -2.96
CA VAL A 266 18.44 -1.75 -1.62
C VAL A 266 16.92 -1.64 -1.78
N ASP A 267 16.20 -2.57 -1.18
CA ASP A 267 14.76 -2.75 -1.41
C ASP A 267 13.95 -1.54 -0.97
N VAL A 268 14.28 -0.95 0.19
CA VAL A 268 13.66 0.29 0.69
C VAL A 268 14.71 1.23 1.26
N VAL A 269 14.58 2.51 0.95
CA VAL A 269 15.30 3.61 1.61
C VAL A 269 14.25 4.53 2.22
N ARG A 270 14.20 4.61 3.54
CA ARG A 270 13.30 5.50 4.28
C ARG A 270 14.05 6.77 4.64
N GLN A 271 13.50 7.93 4.27
CA GLN A 271 14.01 9.22 4.71
C GLN A 271 13.45 9.51 6.10
N THR A 272 14.32 9.77 7.05
CA THR A 272 13.98 10.09 8.45
C THR A 272 14.60 11.41 8.87
N ALA A 273 14.19 11.97 10.00
CA ALA A 273 14.81 13.17 10.55
C ALA A 273 16.32 12.98 10.83
N GLU A 274 16.76 11.76 11.07
CA GLU A 274 18.17 11.42 11.37
C GLU A 274 19.00 11.18 10.10
N GLY A 275 18.36 10.94 8.96
CA GLY A 275 19.00 10.62 7.69
C GLY A 275 18.32 9.49 6.92
N LEU A 276 19.05 8.90 5.98
CA LEU A 276 18.56 7.81 5.14
C LEU A 276 18.72 6.46 5.86
N GLN A 277 17.64 5.77 6.07
CA GLN A 277 17.62 4.40 6.59
C GLN A 277 17.45 3.40 5.46
N PRO A 278 18.49 2.65 5.07
CA PRO A 278 18.38 1.59 4.09
C PRO A 278 17.87 0.30 4.73
N ILE A 279 16.95 -0.36 4.05
CA ILE A 279 16.27 -1.58 4.51
C ILE A 279 16.34 -2.62 3.39
N GLU A 280 16.93 -3.76 3.70
CA GLU A 280 16.98 -4.94 2.82
C GLU A 280 15.96 -5.96 3.29
N ILE A 281 15.19 -6.57 2.38
CA ILE A 281 14.10 -7.49 2.73
C ILE A 281 14.41 -8.88 2.19
N LYS A 282 14.38 -9.90 3.05
CA LYS A 282 14.72 -11.29 2.66
C LYS A 282 13.74 -12.30 3.25
N ALA A 283 13.13 -13.10 2.40
CA ALA A 283 12.17 -14.14 2.80
C ALA A 283 12.83 -15.33 3.56
N SER A 284 14.16 -15.34 3.72
CA SER A 284 14.86 -16.35 4.49
C SER A 284 14.45 -16.32 5.95
N SER A 285 14.23 -17.46 6.56
CA SER A 285 14.00 -17.60 8.01
C SER A 285 15.30 -17.76 8.81
N THR A 286 16.42 -18.00 8.14
CA THR A 286 17.74 -18.16 8.74
C THR A 286 18.61 -16.95 8.46
N TRP A 287 19.18 -16.37 9.51
CA TRP A 287 20.15 -15.29 9.39
C TRP A 287 21.46 -15.77 8.78
N SER A 288 21.99 -15.00 7.86
CA SER A 288 23.37 -15.13 7.39
C SER A 288 23.92 -13.74 7.01
N GLN A 289 25.23 -13.57 7.13
CA GLN A 289 25.86 -12.28 6.77
C GLN A 289 25.68 -11.91 5.31
N SER A 290 25.49 -12.87 4.42
CA SER A 290 25.25 -12.62 2.99
C SER A 290 23.96 -11.87 2.72
N LEU A 291 22.96 -11.96 3.60
CA LEU A 291 21.68 -11.20 3.48
C LEU A 291 21.91 -9.69 3.54
N ALA A 292 23.00 -9.21 4.14
CA ALA A 292 23.34 -7.80 4.27
C ALA A 292 24.26 -7.27 3.14
N ASN A 293 24.55 -8.04 2.09
CA ASN A 293 25.50 -7.62 1.06
C ASN A 293 25.04 -6.36 0.30
N GLY A 294 23.74 -6.24 -0.01
CA GLY A 294 23.15 -5.03 -0.63
C GLY A 294 23.41 -3.79 0.23
N LEU A 295 23.12 -3.90 1.53
CA LEU A 295 23.35 -2.81 2.49
C LEU A 295 24.82 -2.44 2.61
N ARG A 296 25.75 -3.41 2.66
CA ARG A 296 27.18 -3.11 2.71
C ARG A 296 27.65 -2.33 1.49
N ASN A 297 27.15 -2.66 0.30
CA ASN A 297 27.48 -1.95 -0.92
C ASN A 297 26.85 -0.55 -0.93
N PHE A 298 25.63 -0.41 -0.45
CA PHE A 298 24.97 0.89 -0.30
C PHE A 298 25.74 1.81 0.68
N LEU A 299 26.18 1.29 1.83
CA LEU A 299 26.93 2.06 2.83
C LEU A 299 28.28 2.58 2.32
N LYS A 300 28.90 1.89 1.35
CA LYS A 300 30.12 2.42 0.66
C LYS A 300 29.79 3.65 -0.19
N LEU A 301 28.57 3.75 -0.73
CA LEU A 301 28.11 4.87 -1.55
C LEU A 301 27.51 5.99 -0.70
N MET A 302 26.89 5.65 0.41
CA MET A 302 26.15 6.53 1.31
C MET A 302 26.58 6.28 2.76
N PRO A 303 27.82 6.71 3.16
CA PRO A 303 28.37 6.43 4.49
C PRO A 303 27.60 7.08 5.64
N SER A 304 26.85 8.16 5.35
CA SER A 304 26.01 8.87 6.32
C SER A 304 24.64 8.22 6.57
N ALA A 305 24.37 7.07 5.93
CA ALA A 305 23.12 6.34 6.17
C ALA A 305 23.02 5.85 7.61
N VAL A 306 21.82 5.90 8.16
CA VAL A 306 21.52 5.58 9.56
C VAL A 306 20.75 4.27 9.68
N ARG A 307 20.97 3.54 10.75
CA ARG A 307 20.22 2.33 11.13
C ARG A 307 19.99 1.34 9.97
N PRO A 308 21.03 0.94 9.23
CA PRO A 308 20.87 -0.04 8.15
C PRO A 308 20.33 -1.35 8.72
N THR A 309 19.23 -1.85 8.14
CA THR A 309 18.49 -2.98 8.72
C THR A 309 18.16 -4.02 7.66
N VAL A 310 18.41 -5.29 7.95
CA VAL A 310 17.84 -6.42 7.21
C VAL A 310 16.55 -6.84 7.88
N VAL A 311 15.43 -6.74 7.18
CA VAL A 311 14.14 -7.28 7.61
C VAL A 311 13.97 -8.65 6.98
N TYR A 312 13.77 -9.69 7.81
CA TYR A 312 13.75 -11.05 7.30
C TYR A 312 12.72 -11.94 8.02
N GLY A 313 12.53 -13.13 7.52
CA GLY A 313 11.52 -14.05 8.01
C GLY A 313 11.86 -14.78 9.30
N GLY A 314 13.03 -14.56 9.88
CA GLY A 314 13.45 -15.16 11.15
C GLY A 314 13.13 -14.27 12.36
N ARG A 315 13.70 -14.62 13.49
CA ARG A 315 13.61 -13.85 14.74
C ARG A 315 14.57 -12.67 14.70
N THR A 316 14.21 -11.58 15.36
CA THR A 316 15.12 -10.44 15.55
C THR A 316 16.45 -10.89 16.15
N TYR A 317 17.54 -10.59 15.44
CA TYR A 317 18.89 -10.94 15.83
C TYR A 317 19.59 -9.68 16.37
N PRO A 318 20.11 -9.72 17.60
CA PRO A 318 20.68 -8.53 18.25
C PRO A 318 21.98 -8.04 17.61
N GLY A 319 22.47 -8.74 16.58
CA GLY A 319 23.70 -8.39 15.88
C GLY A 319 24.96 -9.01 16.50
N ASP A 320 26.02 -8.97 15.74
CA ASP A 320 27.37 -9.45 16.12
C ASP A 320 28.35 -8.28 16.38
N GLY A 321 27.80 -7.09 16.71
CA GLY A 321 28.56 -5.86 16.82
C GLY A 321 28.76 -5.14 15.48
N SER A 322 28.18 -5.65 14.39
CA SER A 322 28.15 -4.93 13.10
C SER A 322 27.20 -3.73 13.17
N SER A 323 27.44 -2.73 12.32
CA SER A 323 26.57 -1.56 12.19
C SER A 323 25.20 -1.89 11.55
N ILE A 324 25.02 -3.10 11.03
CA ILE A 324 23.79 -3.57 10.36
C ILE A 324 22.98 -4.42 11.31
N SER A 325 21.76 -4.02 11.58
CA SER A 325 20.81 -4.78 12.40
C SER A 325 20.01 -5.79 11.57
N ALA A 326 19.49 -6.82 12.22
CA ALA A 326 18.56 -7.77 11.61
C ALA A 326 17.29 -7.85 12.46
N SER A 327 16.15 -7.57 11.84
CA SER A 327 14.85 -7.54 12.50
C SER A 327 13.91 -8.59 11.90
N SER A 328 13.12 -9.21 12.76
CA SER A 328 11.95 -9.94 12.29
C SER A 328 10.99 -8.97 11.57
N TYR A 329 10.38 -9.42 10.47
CA TYR A 329 9.36 -8.63 9.76
C TYR A 329 8.16 -8.27 10.66
N LEU A 330 7.88 -9.09 11.69
CA LEU A 330 6.81 -8.84 12.65
C LEU A 330 7.13 -7.77 13.71
N ASP A 331 8.42 -7.43 13.89
CA ASP A 331 8.88 -6.51 14.95
C ASP A 331 9.42 -5.19 14.36
N PHE A 332 9.62 -5.13 13.05
CA PHE A 332 10.11 -3.94 12.36
C PHE A 332 9.00 -2.88 12.27
N ARG A 333 9.40 -1.59 12.54
CA ARG A 333 8.49 -0.43 12.50
C ARG A 333 9.14 0.77 11.83
#